data_a70b36db4565d672c3ef46d71ccefaa5
#
_entry.id   a70b36db4565d672c3ef46d71ccefaa5
#
_cell.length_a   1.000
_cell.length_b   1.000
_cell.length_c   1.000
_cell.angle_alpha   90.00
_cell.angle_beta   90.00
_cell.angle_gamma   90.00
#
_symmetry.space_group_name_H-M   'P 1'
#
loop_
_entity.id
_entity.type
_entity.pdbx_description
1 polymer ?
#
loop_
_entity_poly.entity_id
_entity_poly.type
_entity_poly.pdbx_seq_one_letter_code
_entity_poly.pdbx_strand_id
1 'polypeptide(L)'
;QVLMVGQPLRAYYMYDAVGVYQYKEDLRKYPTMSNSIQGDVRYRDVNDDGKINDQDRTLVGKPDPDYTFGMTNTFKYKDFDLSVLLTGQTGGMIYSLLGRGMDRPGMGASINVLSRWKNMWVSEEQPGDGKTPGINNSNKGSLYDTRWLYSTDFIKIKNVTLGYRIPIKNKKIINYARVYISGENLLMWDKYEGGYSPEVNNDGKNSDYDYGSYPQARTITLGVNVTF
;
A
#
# COMPACT_ATOMS: atom_id res chain seq x y z
N GLN A 1 -12.68 -5.41 10.13
CA GLN A 1 -13.61 -4.50 9.46
C GLN A 1 -14.96 -4.51 10.14
N VAL A 2 -15.71 -3.44 9.97
CA VAL A 2 -16.99 -3.24 10.67
C VAL A 2 -17.99 -2.55 9.73
N LEU A 3 -19.27 -2.86 9.95
CA LEU A 3 -20.39 -2.15 9.37
C LEU A 3 -21.07 -1.35 10.48
N MET A 4 -21.02 -0.03 10.38
CA MET A 4 -21.62 0.89 11.35
C MET A 4 -22.45 1.94 10.60
N VAL A 5 -23.61 2.29 11.14
CA VAL A 5 -24.47 3.33 10.56
C VAL A 5 -23.73 4.67 10.56
N GLY A 6 -23.73 5.36 9.42
CA GLY A 6 -23.03 6.65 9.27
C GLY A 6 -21.53 6.56 9.05
N GLN A 7 -20.96 5.34 8.95
CA GLN A 7 -19.54 5.13 8.70
C GLN A 7 -19.31 4.52 7.29
N PRO A 8 -18.13 4.68 6.72
CA PRO A 8 -17.79 4.06 5.44
C PRO A 8 -17.97 2.55 5.47
N LEU A 9 -18.38 1.99 4.35
CA LEU A 9 -18.52 0.54 4.18
C LEU A 9 -17.15 -0.13 4.37
N ARG A 10 -17.11 -1.25 5.13
CA ARG A 10 -15.91 -2.05 5.38
C ARG A 10 -14.78 -1.27 6.09
N ALA A 11 -15.12 -0.23 6.86
CA ALA A 11 -14.14 0.55 7.60
C ALA A 11 -13.27 -0.35 8.50
N TYR A 12 -12.00 -0.01 8.63
CA TYR A 12 -11.07 -0.70 9.51
C TYR A 12 -11.29 -0.24 10.95
N TYR A 13 -11.66 -1.17 11.81
CA TYR A 13 -11.89 -0.96 13.24
C TYR A 13 -10.87 -1.79 14.01
N MET A 14 -9.85 -1.15 14.56
CA MET A 14 -8.71 -1.83 15.17
C MET A 14 -8.00 -0.92 16.17
N TYR A 15 -6.98 -1.47 16.84
CA TYR A 15 -6.10 -0.70 17.71
C TYR A 15 -5.20 0.24 16.90
N ASP A 16 -5.03 1.46 17.39
CA ASP A 16 -4.13 2.44 16.81
C ASP A 16 -2.77 2.37 17.51
N ALA A 17 -1.77 1.84 16.82
CA ALA A 17 -0.41 1.68 17.31
C ALA A 17 0.33 3.02 17.25
N VAL A 18 0.75 3.54 18.41
CA VAL A 18 1.36 4.86 18.55
C VAL A 18 2.85 4.81 18.93
N GLY A 19 3.42 3.63 19.09
CA GLY A 19 4.85 3.45 19.40
C GLY A 19 5.13 2.16 20.15
N VAL A 20 6.22 2.17 20.92
CA VAL A 20 6.72 1.05 21.73
C VAL A 20 6.99 1.56 23.14
N TYR A 21 6.75 0.73 24.17
CA TYR A 21 7.18 1.00 25.54
C TYR A 21 8.69 0.78 25.61
N GLN A 22 9.47 1.85 25.52
CA GLN A 22 10.93 1.77 25.44
C GLN A 22 11.58 1.62 26.81
N TYR A 23 11.01 2.27 27.83
CA TYR A 23 11.54 2.34 29.17
C TYR A 23 10.56 1.76 30.20
N LYS A 24 11.06 1.34 31.36
CA LYS A 24 10.22 0.80 32.44
C LYS A 24 9.22 1.82 32.94
N GLU A 25 9.57 3.09 32.93
CA GLU A 25 8.70 4.20 33.28
C GLU A 25 7.53 4.35 32.33
N ASP A 26 7.68 3.97 31.05
CA ASP A 26 6.61 4.06 30.06
C ASP A 26 5.40 3.22 30.46
N LEU A 27 5.61 2.06 31.08
CA LEU A 27 4.55 1.16 31.56
C LEU A 27 3.73 1.76 32.71
N ARG A 28 4.27 2.80 33.39
CA ARG A 28 3.56 3.54 34.45
C ARG A 28 2.96 4.84 33.95
N LYS A 29 3.58 5.40 32.92
CA LYS A 29 3.22 6.71 32.35
C LYS A 29 2.11 6.62 31.33
N TYR A 30 2.04 5.55 30.58
CA TYR A 30 1.09 5.38 29.50
C TYR A 30 0.11 4.23 29.78
N PRO A 31 -1.12 4.30 29.26
CA PRO A 31 -2.09 3.20 29.33
C PRO A 31 -1.53 1.90 28.77
N THR A 32 -1.83 0.78 29.42
CA THR A 32 -1.29 -0.54 29.08
C THR A 32 -2.38 -1.60 28.95
N MET A 33 -2.13 -2.59 28.11
CA MET A 33 -2.89 -3.85 28.15
C MET A 33 -2.46 -4.68 29.35
N SER A 34 -3.29 -5.63 29.72
CA SER A 34 -2.93 -6.66 30.68
C SER A 34 -1.61 -7.35 30.25
N ASN A 35 -0.67 -7.49 31.19
CA ASN A 35 0.65 -8.10 30.96
C ASN A 35 1.52 -7.40 29.91
N SER A 36 1.38 -6.08 29.72
CA SER A 36 2.32 -5.31 28.91
C SER A 36 3.71 -5.30 29.53
N ILE A 37 4.71 -5.47 28.68
CA ILE A 37 6.13 -5.40 29.04
C ILE A 37 6.86 -4.40 28.17
N GLN A 38 8.08 -4.05 28.58
CA GLN A 38 8.97 -3.23 27.75
C GLN A 38 9.22 -3.88 26.39
N GLY A 39 9.30 -3.05 25.36
CA GLY A 39 9.38 -3.51 23.98
C GLY A 39 8.03 -3.88 23.34
N ASP A 40 6.94 -3.92 24.10
CA ASP A 40 5.60 -4.11 23.55
C ASP A 40 5.12 -2.88 22.76
N VAL A 41 4.20 -3.14 21.81
CA VAL A 41 3.52 -2.06 21.08
C VAL A 41 2.63 -1.26 22.04
N ARG A 42 2.76 0.04 21.98
CA ARG A 42 1.92 0.98 22.69
C ARG A 42 0.76 1.41 21.81
N TYR A 43 -0.46 1.29 22.33
CA TYR A 43 -1.70 1.66 21.65
C TYR A 43 -2.28 2.95 22.22
N ARG A 44 -3.11 3.62 21.42
CA ARG A 44 -3.87 4.78 21.86
C ARG A 44 -4.99 4.34 22.80
N ASP A 45 -5.11 5.02 23.93
CA ASP A 45 -6.28 5.00 24.80
C ASP A 45 -7.31 5.95 24.16
N VAL A 46 -8.43 5.41 23.72
CA VAL A 46 -9.43 6.17 22.97
C VAL A 46 -10.48 6.75 23.90
N ASN A 47 -10.75 6.08 25.01
CA ASN A 47 -11.76 6.48 26.00
C ASN A 47 -11.17 7.18 27.22
N ASP A 48 -9.82 7.32 27.30
CA ASP A 48 -9.06 7.95 28.38
C ASP A 48 -9.31 7.31 29.78
N ASP A 49 -9.53 5.97 29.81
CA ASP A 49 -9.75 5.25 31.07
C ASP A 49 -8.45 4.73 31.74
N GLY A 50 -7.30 4.96 31.10
CA GLY A 50 -5.97 4.57 31.60
C GLY A 50 -5.62 3.10 31.35
N LYS A 51 -6.40 2.37 30.57
CA LYS A 51 -6.19 0.97 30.22
C LYS A 51 -6.38 0.78 28.73
N ILE A 52 -5.72 -0.21 28.15
CA ILE A 52 -5.95 -0.60 26.77
C ILE A 52 -6.71 -1.91 26.71
N ASN A 53 -7.89 -1.88 26.12
CA ASN A 53 -8.80 -3.02 25.97
C ASN A 53 -9.64 -2.90 24.69
N ASP A 54 -10.67 -3.75 24.51
CA ASP A 54 -11.47 -3.76 23.28
C ASP A 54 -12.24 -2.45 23.01
N GLN A 55 -12.41 -1.59 24.01
CA GLN A 55 -13.07 -0.28 23.88
C GLN A 55 -12.14 0.76 23.21
N ASP A 56 -10.83 0.49 23.12
CA ASP A 56 -9.83 1.34 22.48
C ASP A 56 -9.64 1.05 21.00
N ARG A 57 -10.44 0.15 20.45
CA ARG A 57 -10.51 0.02 19.00
C ARG A 57 -11.25 1.22 18.43
N THR A 58 -10.71 1.75 17.35
CA THR A 58 -11.29 2.92 16.67
C THR A 58 -11.29 2.72 15.15
N LEU A 59 -12.07 3.57 14.48
CA LEU A 59 -12.07 3.62 13.02
C LEU A 59 -10.79 4.32 12.55
N VAL A 60 -9.95 3.61 11.81
CA VAL A 60 -8.63 4.10 11.40
C VAL A 60 -8.49 4.28 9.88
N GLY A 61 -9.52 3.94 9.12
CA GLY A 61 -9.54 4.13 7.68
C GLY A 61 -10.57 3.24 6.99
N LYS A 62 -10.57 3.30 5.67
CA LYS A 62 -11.48 2.55 4.80
C LYS A 62 -10.75 2.05 3.56
N PRO A 63 -11.19 0.94 2.92
CA PRO A 63 -10.53 0.42 1.73
C PRO A 63 -10.80 1.28 0.48
N ASP A 64 -12.01 1.83 0.36
CA ASP A 64 -12.40 2.58 -0.83
C ASP A 64 -11.72 3.96 -0.85
N PRO A 65 -11.12 4.37 -1.98
CA PRO A 65 -10.53 5.69 -2.11
C PRO A 65 -11.59 6.80 -2.08
N ASP A 66 -11.22 7.99 -1.63
CA ASP A 66 -12.07 9.18 -1.70
C ASP A 66 -12.19 9.70 -3.12
N TYR A 67 -11.07 9.66 -3.86
CA TYR A 67 -11.00 10.11 -5.24
C TYR A 67 -10.23 9.14 -6.10
N THR A 68 -10.73 8.92 -7.29
CA THR A 68 -10.03 8.28 -8.40
C THR A 68 -10.01 9.22 -9.58
N PHE A 69 -8.90 9.30 -10.30
CA PHE A 69 -8.78 10.16 -11.47
C PHE A 69 -8.05 9.48 -12.61
N GLY A 70 -8.38 9.92 -13.82
CA GLY A 70 -7.68 9.53 -15.03
C GLY A 70 -7.63 10.70 -16.00
N MET A 71 -6.47 10.92 -16.60
CA MET A 71 -6.25 11.99 -17.57
C MET A 71 -5.50 11.44 -18.78
N THR A 72 -6.13 11.57 -19.95
CA THR A 72 -5.50 11.24 -21.24
C THR A 72 -5.12 12.51 -21.97
N ASN A 73 -3.83 12.66 -22.29
CA ASN A 73 -3.33 13.74 -23.10
C ASN A 73 -2.91 13.18 -24.47
N THR A 74 -3.38 13.79 -25.54
CA THR A 74 -3.00 13.42 -26.90
C THR A 74 -2.42 14.62 -27.62
N PHE A 75 -1.21 14.47 -28.11
CA PHE A 75 -0.47 15.49 -28.85
C PHE A 75 -0.25 14.99 -30.29
N LYS A 76 -0.44 15.88 -31.26
CA LYS A 76 -0.16 15.59 -32.67
C LYS A 76 0.75 16.68 -33.22
N TYR A 77 1.82 16.23 -33.86
CA TYR A 77 2.75 17.14 -34.55
C TYR A 77 3.19 16.53 -35.86
N LYS A 78 2.74 17.11 -36.99
CA LYS A 78 2.94 16.55 -38.34
C LYS A 78 2.43 15.10 -38.40
N ASP A 79 3.30 14.15 -38.66
CA ASP A 79 2.99 12.73 -38.74
C ASP A 79 3.21 11.95 -37.45
N PHE A 80 3.59 12.63 -36.37
CA PHE A 80 3.72 12.04 -35.04
C PHE A 80 2.48 12.24 -34.21
N ASP A 81 2.12 11.22 -33.44
CA ASP A 81 1.13 11.28 -32.39
C ASP A 81 1.69 10.70 -31.09
N LEU A 82 1.43 11.38 -29.98
CA LEU A 82 1.79 10.95 -28.65
C LEU A 82 0.52 10.93 -27.78
N SER A 83 0.26 9.79 -27.14
CA SER A 83 -0.81 9.67 -26.15
C SER A 83 -0.22 9.26 -24.81
N VAL A 84 -0.63 9.94 -23.75
CA VAL A 84 -0.20 9.66 -22.37
C VAL A 84 -1.45 9.52 -21.49
N LEU A 85 -1.61 8.37 -20.86
CA LEU A 85 -2.65 8.12 -19.86
C LEU A 85 -2.02 8.11 -18.47
N LEU A 86 -2.46 9.07 -17.65
CA LEU A 86 -2.19 9.14 -16.22
C LEU A 86 -3.42 8.64 -15.45
N THR A 87 -3.18 7.88 -14.39
CA THR A 87 -4.23 7.44 -13.44
C THR A 87 -3.73 7.58 -12.02
N GLY A 88 -4.65 7.71 -11.08
CA GLY A 88 -4.30 7.72 -9.67
C GLY A 88 -5.54 7.65 -8.78
N GLN A 89 -5.27 7.50 -7.49
CA GLN A 89 -6.29 7.53 -6.44
C GLN A 89 -5.72 8.09 -5.15
N THR A 90 -6.60 8.47 -4.24
CA THR A 90 -6.22 8.94 -2.90
C THR A 90 -7.34 8.70 -1.89
N GLY A 91 -6.97 8.56 -0.61
CA GLY A 91 -7.87 8.42 0.54
C GLY A 91 -8.27 6.99 0.88
N GLY A 92 -7.83 5.99 0.11
CA GLY A 92 -8.01 4.58 0.44
C GLY A 92 -6.89 4.03 1.31
N MET A 93 -7.19 2.94 2.02
CA MET A 93 -6.22 2.19 2.81
C MET A 93 -6.34 0.70 2.54
N ILE A 94 -5.25 -0.03 2.75
CA ILE A 94 -5.23 -1.49 2.64
C ILE A 94 -4.45 -2.10 3.80
N TYR A 95 -4.97 -3.19 4.32
CA TYR A 95 -4.30 -3.95 5.37
C TYR A 95 -3.40 -5.03 4.75
N SER A 96 -2.09 -4.93 4.95
CA SER A 96 -1.14 -5.90 4.42
C SER A 96 -1.02 -7.12 5.32
N LEU A 97 -1.53 -8.25 4.85
CA LEU A 97 -1.30 -9.56 5.47
C LEU A 97 0.08 -10.09 5.13
N LEU A 98 0.61 -9.77 3.95
CA LEU A 98 1.99 -10.06 3.59
C LEU A 98 2.96 -9.34 4.53
N GLY A 99 2.80 -8.03 4.68
CA GLY A 99 3.62 -7.23 5.60
C GLY A 99 3.52 -7.73 7.03
N ARG A 100 2.30 -7.98 7.53
CA ARG A 100 2.07 -8.56 8.86
C ARG A 100 2.75 -9.91 9.04
N GLY A 101 2.74 -10.77 8.02
CA GLY A 101 3.38 -12.09 8.07
C GLY A 101 4.90 -11.99 8.16
N MET A 102 5.53 -11.09 7.36
CA MET A 102 6.98 -10.89 7.32
C MET A 102 7.52 -10.02 8.45
N ASP A 103 6.68 -9.27 9.11
CA ASP A 103 7.05 -8.19 10.02
C ASP A 103 6.47 -8.38 11.43
N ARG A 104 6.13 -9.60 11.76
CA ARG A 104 5.61 -9.98 13.06
C ARG A 104 6.66 -10.79 13.84
N PRO A 105 7.02 -10.35 15.06
CA PRO A 105 7.93 -11.11 15.92
C PRO A 105 7.37 -12.51 16.21
N GLY A 106 8.23 -13.50 16.28
CA GLY A 106 7.88 -14.83 16.72
C GLY A 106 7.18 -15.73 15.68
N MET A 107 7.17 -15.34 14.41
CA MET A 107 6.68 -16.21 13.31
C MET A 107 7.57 -17.43 13.01
N GLY A 108 8.58 -17.64 13.82
CA GLY A 108 9.51 -18.77 13.74
C GLY A 108 10.86 -18.44 13.13
N ALA A 109 11.86 -19.24 13.47
CA ALA A 109 13.26 -19.05 13.07
C ALA A 109 13.51 -19.19 11.55
N SER A 110 12.50 -19.59 10.78
CA SER A 110 12.63 -19.89 9.35
C SER A 110 12.15 -18.79 8.43
N ILE A 111 11.69 -17.65 8.96
CA ILE A 111 11.12 -16.56 8.15
C ILE A 111 12.05 -15.37 8.18
N ASN A 112 12.44 -14.88 7.00
CA ASN A 112 13.16 -13.62 6.88
C ASN A 112 12.23 -12.46 7.26
N VAL A 113 12.79 -11.52 8.01
CA VAL A 113 12.11 -10.30 8.43
C VAL A 113 12.58 -9.09 7.60
N LEU A 114 11.79 -8.04 7.58
CA LEU A 114 12.14 -6.80 6.88
C LEU A 114 13.35 -6.12 7.54
N SER A 115 14.09 -5.36 6.77
CA SER A 115 15.32 -4.68 7.22
C SER A 115 15.11 -3.73 8.40
N ARG A 116 13.91 -3.21 8.61
CA ARG A 116 13.54 -2.35 9.75
C ARG A 116 13.75 -3.02 11.10
N TRP A 117 13.74 -4.37 11.17
CA TRP A 117 14.02 -5.12 12.39
C TRP A 117 15.43 -4.92 12.96
N LYS A 118 16.34 -4.35 12.19
CA LYS A 118 17.64 -3.88 12.70
C LYS A 118 17.49 -2.77 13.74
N ASN A 119 16.39 -2.02 13.69
CA ASN A 119 16.08 -0.90 14.57
C ASN A 119 15.02 -1.26 15.63
N MET A 120 14.81 -2.55 15.88
CA MET A 120 13.86 -3.01 16.89
C MET A 120 14.29 -2.63 18.31
N TRP A 121 13.34 -2.63 19.21
CA TRP A 121 13.63 -2.54 20.64
C TRP A 121 14.36 -3.81 21.12
N VAL A 122 15.47 -3.65 21.83
CA VAL A 122 16.24 -4.75 22.41
C VAL A 122 16.29 -4.64 23.95
N SER A 123 16.62 -3.46 24.44
CA SER A 123 16.68 -3.12 25.87
C SER A 123 16.54 -1.60 26.07
N GLU A 124 16.58 -1.15 27.33
CA GLU A 124 16.60 0.30 27.64
C GLU A 124 17.84 1.02 27.10
N GLU A 125 18.97 0.34 27.04
CA GLU A 125 20.22 0.86 26.48
C GLU A 125 20.21 0.84 24.93
N GLN A 126 19.35 -0.01 24.35
CA GLN A 126 19.16 -0.13 22.91
C GLN A 126 17.67 -0.06 22.58
N PRO A 127 17.04 1.12 22.74
CA PRO A 127 15.57 1.27 22.64
C PRO A 127 15.05 1.25 21.20
N GLY A 128 15.94 1.18 20.20
CA GLY A 128 15.58 1.13 18.81
C GLY A 128 14.96 2.43 18.28
N ASP A 129 14.07 2.31 17.30
CA ASP A 129 13.44 3.45 16.62
C ASP A 129 12.12 3.93 17.28
N GLY A 130 11.69 3.31 18.37
CA GLY A 130 10.44 3.61 19.06
C GLY A 130 9.16 3.17 18.34
N LYS A 131 9.30 2.48 17.21
CA LYS A 131 8.19 1.98 16.38
C LYS A 131 8.23 0.47 16.21
N THR A 132 9.43 -0.11 16.08
CA THR A 132 9.63 -1.53 15.90
C THR A 132 9.72 -2.22 17.26
N PRO A 133 8.77 -3.10 17.63
CA PRO A 133 8.74 -3.74 18.93
C PRO A 133 9.88 -4.76 19.09
N GLY A 134 10.06 -5.26 20.31
CA GLY A 134 11.01 -6.32 20.60
C GLY A 134 10.57 -7.70 20.10
N ILE A 135 11.50 -8.61 19.87
CA ILE A 135 11.24 -9.97 19.38
C ILE A 135 10.50 -10.83 20.41
N ASN A 136 10.85 -10.71 21.68
CA ASN A 136 10.31 -11.57 22.76
C ASN A 136 8.91 -11.15 23.20
N ASN A 137 8.22 -10.44 22.38
CA ASN A 137 6.95 -9.92 22.72
C ASN A 137 5.89 -10.97 22.62
N SER A 138 5.26 -11.08 23.72
CA SER A 138 4.00 -11.73 23.93
C SER A 138 3.06 -11.65 22.74
N ASN A 139 1.99 -12.38 22.77
CA ASN A 139 0.88 -12.45 21.81
C ASN A 139 0.35 -11.13 21.25
N LYS A 140 0.81 -9.97 21.76
CA LYS A 140 0.40 -8.62 21.28
C LYS A 140 0.90 -8.30 19.88
N GLY A 141 2.01 -8.88 19.43
CA GLY A 141 2.45 -8.81 18.05
C GLY A 141 1.46 -9.42 17.03
N SER A 142 0.48 -10.21 17.48
CA SER A 142 -0.54 -10.83 16.63
C SER A 142 -1.84 -10.04 16.50
N LEU A 143 -2.01 -8.96 17.25
CA LEU A 143 -3.21 -8.13 17.19
C LEU A 143 -3.35 -7.46 15.82
N TYR A 144 -4.59 -7.21 15.41
CA TYR A 144 -4.90 -6.38 14.25
C TYR A 144 -4.80 -4.93 14.65
N ASP A 145 -3.82 -4.22 14.09
CA ASP A 145 -3.54 -2.82 14.41
C ASP A 145 -3.02 -2.04 13.20
N THR A 146 -2.81 -0.75 13.38
CA THR A 146 -2.45 0.17 12.29
C THR A 146 -1.03 -0.01 11.74
N ARG A 147 -0.17 -0.83 12.34
CA ARG A 147 1.21 -1.04 11.85
C ARG A 147 1.29 -1.62 10.45
N TRP A 148 0.25 -2.35 10.02
CA TRP A 148 0.18 -2.96 8.69
C TRP A 148 -0.96 -2.41 7.84
N LEU A 149 -1.50 -1.24 8.25
CA LEU A 149 -2.50 -0.50 7.49
C LEU A 149 -1.79 0.62 6.72
N TYR A 150 -1.81 0.55 5.40
CA TYR A 150 -1.08 1.46 4.51
C TYR A 150 -2.02 2.23 3.61
N SER A 151 -1.62 3.45 3.21
CA SER A 151 -2.32 4.20 2.16
C SER A 151 -2.22 3.50 0.82
N THR A 152 -3.29 3.54 0.05
CA THR A 152 -3.32 3.10 -1.35
C THR A 152 -3.20 4.27 -2.32
N ASP A 153 -2.73 5.43 -1.86
CA ASP A 153 -2.51 6.59 -2.70
C ASP A 153 -1.41 6.34 -3.72
N PHE A 154 -1.69 6.62 -4.97
CA PHE A 154 -0.68 6.59 -6.03
C PHE A 154 -1.01 7.53 -7.18
N ILE A 155 0.02 7.86 -7.96
CA ILE A 155 -0.07 8.43 -9.30
C ILE A 155 0.75 7.54 -10.23
N LYS A 156 0.20 7.22 -11.41
CA LYS A 156 0.78 6.26 -12.33
C LYS A 156 0.72 6.74 -13.77
N ILE A 157 1.83 6.60 -14.50
CA ILE A 157 1.84 6.63 -15.95
C ILE A 157 1.41 5.25 -16.45
N LYS A 158 0.11 5.12 -16.73
CA LYS A 158 -0.51 3.84 -17.06
C LYS A 158 -0.19 3.40 -18.49
N ASN A 159 -0.20 4.35 -19.42
CA ASN A 159 0.13 4.07 -20.81
C ASN A 159 0.79 5.29 -21.47
N VAL A 160 1.80 5.04 -22.30
CA VAL A 160 2.38 6.01 -23.23
C VAL A 160 2.49 5.36 -24.58
N THR A 161 1.92 5.98 -25.59
CA THR A 161 2.01 5.50 -26.99
C THR A 161 2.53 6.60 -27.88
N LEU A 162 3.64 6.36 -28.57
CA LEU A 162 4.21 7.22 -29.59
C LEU A 162 4.00 6.55 -30.94
N GLY A 163 3.29 7.22 -31.83
CA GLY A 163 3.02 6.76 -33.19
C GLY A 163 3.64 7.67 -34.23
N TYR A 164 3.96 7.07 -35.37
CA TYR A 164 4.39 7.80 -36.56
C TYR A 164 3.61 7.29 -37.78
N ARG A 165 2.92 8.20 -38.45
CA ARG A 165 2.22 7.95 -39.70
C ARG A 165 3.22 8.04 -40.86
N ILE A 166 3.39 6.95 -41.61
CA ILE A 166 4.26 6.89 -42.75
C ILE A 166 3.59 7.63 -43.92
N PRO A 167 4.23 8.68 -44.50
CA PRO A 167 3.65 9.39 -45.63
C PRO A 167 3.69 8.51 -46.90
N ILE A 168 2.53 8.06 -47.37
CA ILE A 168 2.42 7.22 -48.54
C ILE A 168 2.13 8.07 -49.78
N LYS A 169 3.02 8.08 -50.74
CA LYS A 169 2.90 8.83 -52.02
C LYS A 169 1.93 8.16 -53.00
N ASN A 170 1.90 6.83 -53.05
CA ASN A 170 1.06 6.07 -53.98
C ASN A 170 0.01 5.25 -53.15
N LYS A 171 -1.24 5.70 -53.13
CA LYS A 171 -2.33 5.09 -52.39
C LYS A 171 -3.09 3.99 -53.11
N LYS A 172 -2.54 3.46 -54.23
CA LYS A 172 -3.24 2.42 -55.01
C LYS A 172 -3.30 1.06 -54.30
N ILE A 173 -2.38 0.78 -53.39
CA ILE A 173 -2.28 -0.49 -52.68
C ILE A 173 -2.42 -0.29 -51.20
N ILE A 174 -1.68 0.68 -50.64
CA ILE A 174 -1.72 0.99 -49.21
C ILE A 174 -2.27 2.40 -49.04
N ASN A 175 -3.39 2.53 -48.34
CA ASN A 175 -4.03 3.81 -48.06
C ASN A 175 -3.49 4.51 -46.84
N TYR A 176 -3.07 3.72 -45.82
CA TYR A 176 -2.58 4.21 -44.53
C TYR A 176 -1.57 3.22 -43.95
N ALA A 177 -0.48 3.74 -43.39
CA ALA A 177 0.43 2.96 -42.57
C ALA A 177 0.91 3.79 -41.36
N ARG A 178 0.90 3.19 -40.20
CA ARG A 178 1.38 3.79 -38.95
C ARG A 178 2.19 2.76 -38.17
N VAL A 179 3.37 3.14 -37.71
CA VAL A 179 4.16 2.39 -36.75
C VAL A 179 4.02 3.04 -35.38
N TYR A 180 4.06 2.26 -34.32
CA TYR A 180 4.00 2.80 -32.97
C TYR A 180 4.75 1.97 -31.96
N ILE A 181 5.18 2.62 -30.91
CA ILE A 181 5.66 2.00 -29.68
C ILE A 181 4.72 2.39 -28.54
N SER A 182 4.32 1.42 -27.74
CA SER A 182 3.49 1.63 -26.56
C SER A 182 4.14 1.02 -25.33
N GLY A 183 4.11 1.74 -24.22
CA GLY A 183 4.55 1.25 -22.92
C GLY A 183 3.40 1.30 -21.92
N GLU A 184 3.20 0.20 -21.19
CA GLU A 184 2.19 0.09 -20.14
C GLU A 184 2.84 -0.05 -18.78
N ASN A 185 2.17 0.50 -17.76
CA ASN A 185 2.61 0.45 -16.35
C ASN A 185 4.05 0.95 -16.15
N LEU A 186 4.40 2.06 -16.82
CA LEU A 186 5.79 2.52 -16.94
C LEU A 186 6.36 3.00 -15.62
N LEU A 187 5.64 3.88 -14.93
CA LEU A 187 6.08 4.51 -13.69
C LEU A 187 4.90 4.65 -12.73
N MET A 188 5.14 4.40 -11.47
CA MET A 188 4.20 4.64 -10.38
C MET A 188 4.92 5.31 -9.22
N TRP A 189 4.27 6.28 -8.60
CA TRP A 189 4.68 6.94 -7.38
C TRP A 189 3.63 6.67 -6.33
N ASP A 190 4.02 6.01 -5.26
CA ASP A 190 3.18 5.64 -4.14
C ASP A 190 3.96 5.71 -2.81
N LYS A 191 3.27 5.46 -1.71
CA LYS A 191 3.83 5.35 -0.36
C LYS A 191 3.55 3.99 0.28
N TYR A 192 3.22 2.99 -0.55
CA TYR A 192 2.85 1.69 -0.08
C TYR A 192 4.07 0.84 0.31
N GLU A 193 4.22 0.57 1.59
CA GLU A 193 5.32 -0.25 2.15
C GLU A 193 4.85 -1.65 2.58
N GLY A 194 3.57 -1.98 2.35
CA GLY A 194 2.96 -3.23 2.81
C GLY A 194 3.13 -4.42 1.87
N GLY A 195 3.64 -4.21 0.66
CA GLY A 195 3.76 -5.25 -0.38
C GLY A 195 4.39 -4.70 -1.65
N TYR A 196 3.98 -5.24 -2.79
CA TYR A 196 4.59 -4.91 -4.08
C TYR A 196 3.92 -3.73 -4.81
N SER A 197 2.64 -3.49 -4.55
CA SER A 197 1.88 -2.44 -5.24
C SER A 197 0.64 -2.07 -4.44
N PRO A 198 0.24 -0.79 -4.38
CA PRO A 198 -1.03 -0.38 -3.80
C PRO A 198 -2.25 -0.79 -4.65
N GLU A 199 -2.04 -1.15 -5.93
CA GLU A 199 -3.06 -1.70 -6.83
C GLU A 199 -3.21 -3.20 -6.57
N VAL A 200 -3.76 -3.58 -5.43
CA VAL A 200 -3.94 -4.98 -5.07
C VAL A 200 -5.10 -5.57 -5.85
N ASN A 201 -4.84 -6.68 -6.52
CA ASN A 201 -5.87 -7.47 -7.20
C ASN A 201 -5.89 -8.89 -6.60
N ASN A 202 -6.85 -9.15 -5.75
CA ASN A 202 -7.07 -10.45 -5.12
C ASN A 202 -8.18 -11.24 -5.84
N ASP A 203 -8.27 -11.17 -7.17
CA ASP A 203 -9.27 -11.88 -7.99
C ASP A 203 -10.72 -11.69 -7.51
N GLY A 204 -11.04 -10.47 -7.08
CA GLY A 204 -12.39 -10.11 -6.60
C GLY A 204 -12.73 -10.65 -5.22
N LYS A 205 -11.80 -11.32 -4.54
CA LYS A 205 -11.99 -11.82 -3.16
C LYS A 205 -11.23 -10.91 -2.19
N ASN A 206 -11.97 -10.24 -1.31
CA ASN A 206 -11.41 -9.42 -0.23
C ASN A 206 -10.40 -8.36 -0.71
N SER A 207 -10.84 -7.41 -1.52
CA SER A 207 -10.03 -6.27 -1.99
C SER A 207 -9.44 -5.39 -0.87
N ASP A 208 -9.79 -5.68 0.37
CA ASP A 208 -9.45 -4.91 1.56
C ASP A 208 -8.15 -5.38 2.24
N TYR A 209 -7.59 -6.50 1.76
CA TYR A 209 -6.38 -7.11 2.29
C TYR A 209 -5.39 -7.38 1.17
N ASP A 210 -4.10 -7.08 1.40
CA ASP A 210 -3.03 -7.53 0.52
C ASP A 210 -2.46 -8.85 1.02
N TYR A 211 -2.67 -9.91 0.24
CA TYR A 211 -2.13 -11.25 0.48
C TYR A 211 -0.79 -11.49 -0.25
N GLY A 212 -0.14 -10.43 -0.76
CA GLY A 212 1.07 -10.55 -1.57
C GLY A 212 0.77 -10.66 -3.05
N SER A 213 -0.15 -9.83 -3.55
CA SER A 213 -0.49 -9.76 -4.97
C SER A 213 0.71 -9.38 -5.80
N TYR A 214 0.89 -10.04 -6.94
CA TYR A 214 1.95 -9.70 -7.89
C TYR A 214 1.78 -8.27 -8.42
N PRO A 215 2.88 -7.52 -8.57
CA PRO A 215 2.83 -6.21 -9.22
C PRO A 215 2.43 -6.37 -10.70
N GLN A 216 1.77 -5.35 -11.23
CA GLN A 216 1.40 -5.32 -12.64
C GLN A 216 2.67 -5.29 -13.50
N ALA A 217 2.70 -6.13 -14.53
CA ALA A 217 3.84 -6.20 -15.44
C ALA A 217 4.00 -4.89 -16.23
N ARG A 218 5.26 -4.47 -16.41
CA ARG A 218 5.60 -3.43 -17.36
C ARG A 218 5.70 -4.06 -18.75
N THR A 219 4.92 -3.53 -19.70
CA THR A 219 4.85 -4.08 -21.06
C THR A 219 5.30 -3.03 -22.06
N ILE A 220 6.12 -3.44 -23.02
CA ILE A 220 6.52 -2.61 -24.17
C ILE A 220 6.06 -3.33 -25.43
N THR A 221 5.28 -2.64 -26.24
CA THR A 221 4.71 -3.17 -27.48
C THR A 221 5.18 -2.35 -28.66
N LEU A 222 5.64 -3.02 -29.70
CA LEU A 222 5.86 -2.45 -31.04
C LEU A 222 4.73 -2.91 -31.95
N GLY A 223 4.15 -2.00 -32.71
CA GLY A 223 3.05 -2.35 -33.59
C GLY A 223 3.05 -1.58 -34.90
N VAL A 224 2.38 -2.16 -35.89
CA VAL A 224 2.19 -1.58 -37.22
C VAL A 224 0.72 -1.69 -37.58
N ASN A 225 0.11 -0.59 -37.98
CA ASN A 225 -1.23 -0.55 -38.54
C ASN A 225 -1.14 -0.25 -40.04
N VAL A 226 -1.73 -1.08 -40.88
CA VAL A 226 -1.80 -0.87 -42.32
C VAL A 226 -3.21 -1.01 -42.80
N THR A 227 -3.63 -0.08 -43.66
CA THR A 227 -4.95 -0.11 -44.34
C THR A 227 -4.68 -0.14 -45.85
N PHE A 228 -5.28 -1.09 -46.52
CA PHE A 228 -5.21 -1.32 -47.97
C PHE A 228 -6.39 -0.67 -48.69
#